data_4aad8dc308ae16dbb89ba3fcee47de39
#
_entry.id   4aad8dc308ae16dbb89ba3fcee47de39
#
_cell.length_a   1.000
_cell.length_b   1.000
_cell.length_c   1.000
_cell.angle_alpha   90.00
_cell.angle_beta   90.00
_cell.angle_gamma   90.00
#
_symmetry.space_group_name_H-M   'P 1'
#
loop_
_entity.id
_entity.type
_entity.pdbx_description
1 polymer ?
#
loop_
_entity_poly.entity_id
_entity_poly.type
_entity_poly.pdbx_seq_one_letter_code
_entity_poly.pdbx_strand_id
1 'polypeptide(L)'
;MKTCIISFSSRPGGNCGRIAEEIARQIPGETALFDFSALTVTPCGRCEYQCFQDRERCPYTADPERAICESITESGLTYFVVPNYCDYPCANFFAFNERSQCYFQGRGDLLERYLSVRKKFVVVSNTGRENFTAAFRYHVSEDAEP
;
A
#
# COMPACT_ATOMS: atom_id res chain seq x y z
N MET A 1 15.22 5.03 12.04
CA MET A 1 14.67 4.78 10.70
C MET A 1 13.16 4.60 10.85
N LYS A 2 12.37 5.34 10.09
CA LYS A 2 10.90 5.19 10.09
C LYS A 2 10.50 3.94 9.31
N THR A 3 9.52 3.20 9.82
CA THR A 3 8.94 2.02 9.15
C THR A 3 7.45 2.26 8.93
N CYS A 4 6.97 2.02 7.71
CA CYS A 4 5.56 2.03 7.39
C CYS A 4 5.02 0.59 7.39
N ILE A 5 3.84 0.37 7.96
CA ILE A 5 3.19 -0.94 8.03
C ILE A 5 1.75 -0.77 7.58
N ILE A 6 1.30 -1.58 6.63
CA ILE A 6 -0.04 -1.48 6.06
C ILE A 6 -0.70 -2.85 6.13
N SER A 7 -1.83 -2.94 6.86
CA SER A 7 -2.72 -4.11 6.88
C SER A 7 -3.87 -3.88 5.92
N PHE A 8 -3.94 -4.66 4.85
CA PHE A 8 -4.96 -4.48 3.79
C PHE A 8 -6.28 -5.22 4.06
N SER A 9 -6.38 -5.97 5.15
CA SER A 9 -7.61 -6.71 5.48
C SER A 9 -8.70 -5.78 6.02
N SER A 10 -9.92 -5.90 5.49
CA SER A 10 -11.10 -5.22 6.03
C SER A 10 -11.63 -5.85 7.34
N ARG A 11 -11.08 -7.00 7.76
CA ARG A 11 -11.57 -7.74 8.92
C ARG A 11 -11.02 -7.18 10.23
N PRO A 12 -11.82 -6.53 11.09
CA PRO A 12 -11.38 -6.09 12.41
C PRO A 12 -10.90 -7.26 13.27
N GLY A 13 -9.73 -7.09 13.91
CA GLY A 13 -9.13 -8.12 14.76
C GLY A 13 -8.72 -9.41 14.02
N GLY A 14 -8.63 -9.37 12.68
CA GLY A 14 -8.19 -10.49 11.86
C GLY A 14 -6.68 -10.72 11.91
N ASN A 15 -6.22 -11.78 11.24
CA ASN A 15 -4.80 -12.17 11.27
C ASN A 15 -3.87 -11.10 10.70
N CYS A 16 -4.27 -10.40 9.63
CA CYS A 16 -3.44 -9.33 9.05
C CYS A 16 -3.21 -8.18 10.03
N GLY A 17 -4.26 -7.71 10.71
CA GLY A 17 -4.13 -6.66 11.72
C GLY A 17 -3.22 -7.08 12.87
N ARG A 18 -3.41 -8.29 13.41
CA ARG A 18 -2.57 -8.83 14.47
C ARG A 18 -1.10 -8.98 14.07
N ILE A 19 -0.84 -9.43 12.84
CA ILE A 19 0.52 -9.52 12.30
C ILE A 19 1.13 -8.13 12.17
N ALA A 20 0.37 -7.16 11.64
CA ALA A 20 0.84 -5.78 11.49
C ALA A 20 1.18 -5.12 12.84
N GLU A 21 0.33 -5.31 13.85
CA GLU A 21 0.57 -4.86 15.23
C GLU A 21 1.80 -5.53 15.85
N GLU A 22 1.98 -6.85 15.61
CA GLU A 22 3.15 -7.58 16.09
C GLU A 22 4.44 -7.07 15.46
N ILE A 23 4.43 -6.82 14.14
CA ILE A 23 5.56 -6.23 13.43
C ILE A 23 5.88 -4.85 14.04
N ALA A 24 4.87 -4.01 14.24
CA ALA A 24 5.05 -2.67 14.83
C ALA A 24 5.69 -2.73 16.24
N ARG A 25 5.33 -3.72 17.03
CA ARG A 25 5.83 -3.90 18.40
C ARG A 25 7.28 -4.39 18.45
N GLN A 26 7.71 -5.18 17.45
CA GLN A 26 9.06 -5.77 17.42
C GLN A 26 10.09 -4.88 16.72
N ILE A 27 9.67 -3.96 15.86
CA ILE A 27 10.61 -3.12 15.12
C ILE A 27 11.03 -1.93 15.99
N PRO A 28 12.34 -1.72 16.17
CA PRO A 28 12.82 -0.54 16.89
C PRO A 28 12.64 0.73 16.05
N GLY A 29 12.32 1.82 16.69
CA GLY A 29 12.21 3.15 16.09
C GLY A 29 10.77 3.59 15.83
N GLU A 30 10.62 4.58 14.98
CA GLU A 30 9.31 5.14 14.64
C GLU A 30 8.56 4.23 13.67
N THR A 31 7.30 3.93 13.98
CA THR A 31 6.42 3.15 13.12
C THR A 31 5.15 3.93 12.79
N ALA A 32 4.71 3.87 11.53
CA ALA A 32 3.40 4.31 11.08
C ALA A 32 2.59 3.08 10.67
N LEU A 33 1.45 2.86 11.32
CA LEU A 33 0.56 1.72 11.06
C LEU A 33 -0.74 2.20 10.44
N PHE A 34 -1.08 1.64 9.28
CA PHE A 34 -2.35 1.85 8.59
C PHE A 34 -3.12 0.52 8.52
N ASP A 35 -4.33 0.50 9.05
CA ASP A 35 -5.18 -0.69 9.08
C ASP A 35 -6.48 -0.45 8.32
N PHE A 36 -6.66 -1.14 7.21
CA PHE A 36 -7.85 -1.06 6.36
C PHE A 36 -9.11 -1.68 7.01
N SER A 37 -9.02 -2.25 8.18
CA SER A 37 -10.21 -2.57 8.97
C SER A 37 -10.91 -1.32 9.52
N ALA A 38 -10.18 -0.20 9.62
CA ALA A 38 -10.67 1.10 10.10
C ALA A 38 -10.52 2.22 9.05
N LEU A 39 -9.86 1.96 7.92
CA LEU A 39 -9.61 2.92 6.86
C LEU A 39 -10.29 2.49 5.56
N THR A 40 -10.63 3.47 4.73
CA THR A 40 -11.18 3.22 3.40
C THR A 40 -10.48 4.10 2.38
N VAL A 41 -9.94 3.47 1.34
CA VAL A 41 -9.44 4.14 0.13
C VAL A 41 -10.47 3.92 -0.97
N THR A 42 -10.94 4.99 -1.59
CA THR A 42 -11.90 4.93 -2.68
C THR A 42 -11.22 4.47 -3.96
N PRO A 43 -11.67 3.42 -4.65
CA PRO A 43 -11.12 3.01 -5.94
C PRO A 43 -11.20 4.13 -6.98
N CYS A 44 -10.26 4.16 -7.92
CA CYS A 44 -10.34 5.02 -9.10
C CYS A 44 -11.57 4.71 -9.97
N GLY A 45 -11.98 5.66 -10.80
CA GLY A 45 -12.88 5.41 -11.91
C GLY A 45 -14.26 6.07 -11.85
N ARG A 46 -14.56 6.84 -10.78
CA ARG A 46 -15.80 7.64 -10.73
C ARG A 46 -15.50 9.14 -10.77
N CYS A 47 -14.56 9.53 -11.60
CA CYS A 47 -14.16 10.93 -11.80
C CYS A 47 -13.88 11.17 -13.28
N GLU A 48 -13.61 12.42 -13.65
CA GLU A 48 -13.25 12.82 -15.01
C GLU A 48 -11.74 12.87 -15.21
N TYR A 49 -10.99 12.11 -14.43
CA TYR A 49 -9.51 12.05 -14.48
C TYR A 49 -8.82 13.41 -14.32
N GLN A 50 -9.37 14.27 -13.49
CA GLN A 50 -8.84 15.62 -13.25
C GLN A 50 -7.40 15.62 -12.76
N CYS A 51 -6.97 14.53 -12.12
CA CYS A 51 -5.59 14.35 -11.65
C CYS A 51 -4.55 14.31 -12.79
N PHE A 52 -4.94 14.00 -14.03
CA PHE A 52 -4.04 14.07 -15.18
C PHE A 52 -3.66 15.51 -15.57
N GLN A 53 -4.47 16.46 -15.19
CA GLN A 53 -4.18 17.89 -15.36
C GLN A 53 -3.43 18.46 -14.13
N ASP A 54 -3.93 18.10 -12.95
CA ASP A 54 -3.39 18.51 -11.66
C ASP A 54 -3.79 17.48 -10.59
N ARG A 55 -2.79 16.85 -9.95
CA ARG A 55 -3.03 15.83 -8.91
C ARG A 55 -3.87 16.35 -7.73
N GLU A 56 -3.79 17.67 -7.45
CA GLU A 56 -4.58 18.29 -6.37
C GLU A 56 -6.08 18.34 -6.68
N ARG A 57 -6.47 18.13 -7.93
CA ARG A 57 -7.86 18.10 -8.37
C ARG A 57 -8.50 16.71 -8.28
N CYS A 58 -7.79 15.71 -7.76
CA CYS A 58 -8.39 14.40 -7.48
C CYS A 58 -9.55 14.55 -6.49
N PRO A 59 -10.78 14.09 -6.80
CA PRO A 59 -11.94 14.28 -5.93
C PRO A 59 -11.88 13.46 -4.63
N TYR A 60 -10.92 12.55 -4.52
CA TYR A 60 -10.77 11.64 -3.37
C TYR A 60 -9.59 12.00 -2.46
N THR A 61 -9.10 13.23 -2.52
CA THR A 61 -7.93 13.67 -1.72
C THR A 61 -8.18 13.66 -0.21
N ALA A 62 -9.43 13.55 0.23
CA ALA A 62 -9.80 13.49 1.64
C ALA A 62 -9.62 12.10 2.27
N ASP A 63 -9.42 11.05 1.46
CA ASP A 63 -9.17 9.71 1.97
C ASP A 63 -7.69 9.50 2.36
N PRO A 64 -7.34 8.40 3.06
CA PRO A 64 -5.99 8.20 3.59
C PRO A 64 -4.92 7.84 2.55
N GLU A 65 -5.24 7.66 1.28
CA GLU A 65 -4.29 7.23 0.24
C GLU A 65 -3.03 8.08 0.21
N ARG A 66 -3.18 9.40 0.20
CA ARG A 66 -2.05 10.33 0.15
C ARG A 66 -1.15 10.19 1.37
N ALA A 67 -1.73 10.13 2.56
CA ALA A 67 -0.99 9.96 3.81
C ALA A 67 -0.23 8.63 3.86
N ILE A 68 -0.83 7.56 3.32
CA ILE A 68 -0.16 6.25 3.19
C ILE A 68 1.04 6.35 2.24
N CYS A 69 0.85 6.92 1.03
CA CYS A 69 1.92 7.07 0.06
C CYS A 69 3.07 7.96 0.58
N GLU A 70 2.76 9.05 1.27
CA GLU A 70 3.75 9.92 1.94
C GLU A 70 4.53 9.14 2.99
N SER A 71 3.83 8.40 3.86
CA SER A 71 4.47 7.59 4.90
C SER A 71 5.40 6.53 4.30
N ILE A 72 5.03 5.90 3.17
CA ILE A 72 5.90 4.97 2.45
C ILE A 72 7.15 5.70 1.95
N THR A 73 7.00 6.81 1.25
CA THR A 73 8.14 7.55 0.66
C THR A 73 9.11 8.12 1.71
N GLU A 74 8.64 8.37 2.92
CA GLU A 74 9.44 8.82 4.05
C GLU A 74 10.09 7.69 4.86
N SER A 75 9.69 6.46 4.59
CA SER A 75 10.18 5.29 5.32
C SER A 75 11.44 4.71 4.70
N GLY A 76 12.26 4.05 5.51
CA GLY A 76 13.38 3.22 5.03
C GLY A 76 12.94 1.78 4.75
N LEU A 77 11.79 1.36 5.30
CA LEU A 77 11.22 0.03 5.12
C LEU A 77 9.70 0.12 5.21
N THR A 78 9.02 -0.60 4.33
CA THR A 78 7.56 -0.75 4.37
C THR A 78 7.16 -2.23 4.37
N TYR A 79 6.21 -2.58 5.24
CA TYR A 79 5.55 -3.88 5.25
C TYR A 79 4.15 -3.77 4.65
N PHE A 80 3.87 -4.60 3.66
CA PHE A 80 2.55 -4.82 3.09
C PHE A 80 2.02 -6.15 3.61
N VAL A 81 1.05 -6.12 4.52
CA VAL A 81 0.40 -7.32 5.08
C VAL A 81 -0.89 -7.54 4.32
N VAL A 82 -0.89 -8.52 3.42
CA VAL A 82 -1.93 -8.70 2.40
C VAL A 82 -2.62 -10.06 2.58
N PRO A 83 -3.94 -10.09 2.80
CA PRO A 83 -4.67 -11.34 2.82
C PRO A 83 -4.82 -11.90 1.40
N ASN A 84 -4.74 -13.23 1.29
CA ASN A 84 -5.08 -13.95 0.06
C ASN A 84 -6.59 -14.25 0.05
N TYR A 85 -7.27 -13.76 -0.98
CA TYR A 85 -8.65 -14.11 -1.28
C TYR A 85 -8.75 -14.65 -2.70
N CYS A 86 -9.22 -15.91 -2.81
CA CYS A 86 -9.34 -16.57 -4.12
C CYS A 86 -8.06 -16.54 -4.94
N ASP A 87 -6.92 -16.73 -4.29
CA ASP A 87 -5.58 -16.77 -4.88
C ASP A 87 -5.05 -15.41 -5.42
N TYR A 88 -5.67 -14.31 -4.96
CA TYR A 88 -5.27 -12.94 -5.30
C TYR A 88 -5.17 -12.05 -4.05
N PRO A 89 -4.44 -10.92 -4.15
CA PRO A 89 -4.55 -9.85 -3.16
C PRO A 89 -6.01 -9.38 -3.00
N CYS A 90 -6.34 -8.88 -1.83
CA CYS A 90 -7.70 -8.39 -1.54
C CYS A 90 -8.04 -7.10 -2.30
N ALA A 91 -9.33 -6.75 -2.35
CA ALA A 91 -9.83 -5.55 -3.03
C ALA A 91 -9.18 -4.25 -2.53
N ASN A 92 -8.91 -4.12 -1.24
CA ASN A 92 -8.24 -2.94 -0.68
C ASN A 92 -6.84 -2.73 -1.23
N PHE A 93 -6.10 -3.82 -1.46
CA PHE A 93 -4.78 -3.74 -2.10
C PHE A 93 -4.88 -3.18 -3.53
N PHE A 94 -5.84 -3.66 -4.31
CA PHE A 94 -6.05 -3.14 -5.67
C PHE A 94 -6.56 -1.70 -5.67
N ALA A 95 -7.47 -1.34 -4.77
CA ALA A 95 -7.94 0.04 -4.63
C ALA A 95 -6.79 1.00 -4.29
N PHE A 96 -5.93 0.62 -3.34
CA PHE A 96 -4.71 1.36 -3.03
C PHE A 96 -3.80 1.47 -4.26
N ASN A 97 -3.57 0.37 -4.97
CA ASN A 97 -2.72 0.34 -6.15
C ASN A 97 -3.23 1.28 -7.27
N GLU A 98 -4.53 1.25 -7.56
CA GLU A 98 -5.15 2.14 -8.55
C GLU A 98 -5.02 3.62 -8.16
N ARG A 99 -5.24 3.94 -6.90
CA ARG A 99 -5.24 5.30 -6.39
C ARG A 99 -3.84 5.89 -6.25
N SER A 100 -2.80 5.09 -6.14
CA SER A 100 -1.41 5.56 -6.09
C SER A 100 -1.03 6.35 -7.35
N GLN A 101 -1.68 6.08 -8.49
CA GLN A 101 -1.50 6.85 -9.71
C GLN A 101 -1.79 8.35 -9.51
N CYS A 102 -2.85 8.71 -8.79
CA CYS A 102 -3.15 10.12 -8.49
C CYS A 102 -2.04 10.79 -7.70
N TYR A 103 -1.45 10.07 -6.76
CA TYR A 103 -0.39 10.60 -5.93
C TYR A 103 0.89 10.91 -6.74
N PHE A 104 1.23 10.04 -7.69
CA PHE A 104 2.44 10.16 -8.49
C PHE A 104 2.27 10.99 -9.77
N GLN A 105 1.05 11.36 -10.14
CA GLN A 105 0.80 12.09 -11.38
C GLN A 105 1.61 13.39 -11.45
N GLY A 106 2.43 13.53 -12.50
CA GLY A 106 3.32 14.66 -12.71
C GLY A 106 4.51 14.77 -11.72
N ARG A 107 4.73 13.74 -10.88
CA ARG A 107 5.76 13.71 -9.86
C ARG A 107 6.62 12.45 -9.95
N GLY A 108 7.44 12.39 -11.01
CA GLY A 108 8.39 11.28 -11.21
C GLY A 108 9.39 11.14 -10.06
N ASP A 109 9.77 12.24 -9.41
CA ASP A 109 10.62 12.28 -8.22
C ASP A 109 10.02 11.48 -7.04
N LEU A 110 8.71 11.62 -6.82
CA LEU A 110 8.01 10.85 -5.77
C LEU A 110 7.88 9.37 -6.13
N LEU A 111 7.61 9.06 -7.40
CA LEU A 111 7.54 7.68 -7.86
C LEU A 111 8.88 6.96 -7.71
N GLU A 112 9.97 7.59 -8.16
CA GLU A 112 11.31 7.05 -8.01
C GLU A 112 11.65 6.79 -6.53
N ARG A 113 11.35 7.76 -5.67
CA ARG A 113 11.54 7.60 -4.22
C ARG A 113 10.69 6.47 -3.66
N TYR A 114 9.42 6.38 -4.03
CA TYR A 114 8.51 5.30 -3.62
C TYR A 114 9.07 3.92 -4.01
N LEU A 115 9.51 3.77 -5.26
CA LEU A 115 10.04 2.51 -5.78
C LEU A 115 11.37 2.12 -5.10
N SER A 116 12.19 3.08 -4.69
CA SER A 116 13.47 2.85 -4.00
C SER A 116 13.32 2.42 -2.54
N VAL A 117 12.16 2.68 -1.91
CA VAL A 117 11.89 2.22 -0.54
C VAL A 117 11.87 0.70 -0.50
N ARG A 118 12.63 0.10 0.41
CA ARG A 118 12.60 -1.35 0.64
C ARG A 118 11.22 -1.80 1.10
N LYS A 119 10.66 -2.79 0.42
CA LYS A 119 9.32 -3.33 0.73
C LYS A 119 9.40 -4.81 1.08
N LYS A 120 8.57 -5.22 2.06
CA LYS A 120 8.35 -6.61 2.43
C LYS A 120 6.86 -6.92 2.32
N PHE A 121 6.54 -7.96 1.57
CA PHE A 121 5.18 -8.44 1.42
C PHE A 121 4.95 -9.66 2.32
N VAL A 122 4.00 -9.53 3.24
CA VAL A 122 3.58 -10.60 4.14
C VAL A 122 2.23 -11.10 3.65
N VAL A 123 2.22 -12.22 2.96
CA VAL A 123 1.00 -12.84 2.42
C VAL A 123 0.38 -13.74 3.47
N VAL A 124 -0.82 -13.41 3.90
CA VAL A 124 -1.59 -14.20 4.88
C VAL A 124 -2.56 -15.10 4.13
N SER A 125 -2.19 -16.36 3.96
CA SER A 125 -2.89 -17.31 3.09
C SER A 125 -2.91 -18.71 3.66
N ASN A 126 -3.94 -19.45 3.29
CA ASN A 126 -4.06 -20.92 3.47
C ASN A 126 -4.08 -21.67 2.13
N THR A 127 -3.85 -20.97 1.00
CA THR A 127 -3.86 -21.52 -0.36
C THR A 127 -2.61 -21.09 -1.12
N GLY A 128 -2.56 -21.31 -2.45
CA GLY A 128 -1.46 -20.91 -3.32
C GLY A 128 -1.21 -19.39 -3.33
N ARG A 129 -0.10 -18.98 -3.96
CA ARG A 129 0.39 -17.59 -3.95
C ARG A 129 0.93 -17.12 -5.31
N GLU A 130 0.73 -17.86 -6.37
CA GLU A 130 1.36 -17.62 -7.67
C GLU A 130 1.00 -16.25 -8.28
N ASN A 131 -0.21 -15.76 -8.02
CA ASN A 131 -0.69 -14.50 -8.58
C ASN A 131 -0.15 -13.26 -7.84
N PHE A 132 0.42 -13.42 -6.67
CA PHE A 132 0.88 -12.28 -5.87
C PHE A 132 2.14 -11.62 -6.43
N THR A 133 3.08 -12.39 -6.95
CA THR A 133 4.33 -11.85 -7.51
C THR A 133 4.06 -10.82 -8.60
N ALA A 134 3.13 -11.10 -9.51
CA ALA A 134 2.75 -10.17 -10.57
C ALA A 134 2.11 -8.89 -10.02
N ALA A 135 1.23 -9.00 -9.02
CA ALA A 135 0.57 -7.86 -8.39
C ALA A 135 1.56 -6.95 -7.64
N PHE A 136 2.61 -7.52 -7.05
CA PHE A 136 3.57 -6.76 -6.26
C PHE A 136 4.66 -6.06 -7.09
N ARG A 137 4.88 -6.46 -8.33
CA ARG A 137 5.90 -5.85 -9.22
C ARG A 137 5.73 -4.35 -9.40
N TYR A 138 4.52 -3.84 -9.35
CA TYR A 138 4.25 -2.40 -9.43
C TYR A 138 4.90 -1.59 -8.30
N HIS A 139 5.16 -2.21 -7.15
CA HIS A 139 5.65 -1.52 -5.95
C HIS A 139 7.18 -1.59 -5.78
N VAL A 140 7.86 -2.27 -6.69
CA VAL A 140 9.31 -2.47 -6.62
C VAL A 140 9.96 -1.97 -7.91
N SER A 141 11.24 -1.60 -7.84
CA SER A 141 12.01 -1.25 -9.04
C SER A 141 12.23 -2.48 -9.92
N GLU A 142 12.47 -2.26 -11.22
CA GLU A 142 12.76 -3.34 -12.18
C GLU A 142 14.00 -4.14 -11.80
N ASP A 143 14.95 -3.53 -11.07
CA ASP A 143 16.19 -4.16 -10.59
C ASP A 143 16.01 -4.95 -9.28
N ALA A 144 14.82 -4.93 -8.68
CA ALA A 144 14.56 -5.66 -7.45
C ALA A 144 14.40 -7.15 -7.72
N GLU A 145 15.20 -7.98 -7.05
CA GLU A 145 14.99 -9.42 -7.05
C GLU A 145 13.76 -9.79 -6.17
N PRO A 146 12.97 -10.80 -6.56
CA PRO A 146 11.78 -11.24 -5.85
C PRO A 146 12.09 -11.91 -4.49
#